data_f2a36a5d30ea0dd5d6f405a2388f2314
#
_entry.id   f2a36a5d30ea0dd5d6f405a2388f2314
#
_cell.length_a   1.000
_cell.length_b   1.000
_cell.length_c   1.000
_cell.angle_alpha   90.00
_cell.angle_beta   90.00
_cell.angle_gamma   90.00
#
_symmetry.space_group_name_H-M   'P 1'
#
loop_
_entity.id
_entity.type
_entity.pdbx_description
1 polymer ?
#
loop_
_entity_poly.entity_id
_entity_poly.type
_entity_poly.pdbx_seq_one_letter_code
_entity_poly.pdbx_strand_id
1 'polypeptide(L)'
;MKKLLFPSFLLLAGANVNAQQDFFALVGKDTPSIIFNDFRAIDATNGISGEKIFTSDFSAKVFSQTRNGSVTEDKSSYNNSQAINMATLAYDFNNNLVYMPMFSSNIYVLNAKTKDITLVENTVARVTSCDINSHMTRMATGYDGNIYAINNAGTQFLQISKKGNQYVVNDLGIIKDDASNGKNSFTKIETGFGGDMIADADHNFYVFSAYGNVFKILTKELKAKFVGKISGIPENYSVNGSAVNAKGNVVIASAKGAPMYEVDLNTLQAKQIGGEQNLHIYDLASKYFANDKAVSNNVFANLDIYPTRVDEQFININVNDKTVKGNIKFNVFDLSGKNVMTQNLSVKEGSLNQQVYLKNLVTGAYLVSITDESGKILLNKKILVTE
;
A
#
# COMPACT_ATOMS: atom_id res chain seq x y z
N MET A 1 -0.24 -62.61 -32.80
CA MET A 1 -0.86 -61.70 -31.82
C MET A 1 0.13 -60.57 -31.49
N LYS A 2 -0.05 -59.38 -32.07
CA LYS A 2 0.79 -58.23 -31.82
C LYS A 2 0.11 -57.41 -30.72
N LYS A 3 0.78 -57.22 -29.56
CA LYS A 3 0.33 -56.35 -28.46
C LYS A 3 0.70 -54.91 -28.81
N LEU A 4 -0.30 -54.07 -29.00
CA LEU A 4 -0.12 -52.63 -29.07
C LEU A 4 0.05 -52.08 -27.61
N LEU A 5 1.21 -51.50 -27.34
CA LEU A 5 1.42 -50.68 -26.17
C LEU A 5 0.96 -49.24 -26.48
N PHE A 6 -0.05 -48.78 -25.77
CA PHE A 6 -0.40 -47.34 -25.74
C PHE A 6 0.47 -46.62 -24.71
N PRO A 7 1.18 -45.56 -25.09
CA PRO A 7 1.84 -44.73 -24.09
C PRO A 7 0.80 -43.79 -23.46
N SER A 8 0.56 -43.93 -22.15
CA SER A 8 -0.21 -42.99 -21.37
C SER A 8 0.58 -41.70 -21.25
N PHE A 9 0.17 -40.67 -21.99
CA PHE A 9 0.64 -39.29 -21.76
C PHE A 9 -0.02 -38.77 -20.48
N LEU A 10 0.74 -38.70 -19.41
CA LEU A 10 0.37 -37.96 -18.19
C LEU A 10 0.46 -36.48 -18.50
N LEU A 11 -0.66 -35.83 -18.82
CA LEU A 11 -0.77 -34.40 -18.83
C LEU A 11 -0.62 -33.89 -17.37
N LEU A 12 0.57 -33.46 -17.00
CA LEU A 12 0.78 -32.62 -15.86
C LEU A 12 0.10 -31.27 -16.17
N ALA A 13 -1.15 -31.10 -15.77
CA ALA A 13 -1.77 -29.82 -15.65
C ALA A 13 -1.00 -29.06 -14.55
N GLY A 14 -0.08 -28.21 -14.97
CA GLY A 14 0.55 -27.24 -14.08
C GLY A 14 -0.56 -26.36 -13.49
N ALA A 15 -0.93 -26.61 -12.24
CA ALA A 15 -1.71 -25.66 -11.49
C ALA A 15 -0.85 -24.38 -11.39
N ASN A 16 -1.19 -23.37 -12.19
CA ASN A 16 -0.73 -22.03 -11.91
C ASN A 16 -1.34 -21.63 -10.56
N VAL A 17 -0.62 -21.91 -9.49
CA VAL A 17 -0.86 -21.28 -8.20
C VAL A 17 -0.52 -19.81 -8.44
N ASN A 18 -1.53 -19.00 -8.74
CA ASN A 18 -1.37 -17.56 -8.66
C ASN A 18 -1.04 -17.26 -7.20
N ALA A 19 0.25 -17.07 -6.91
CA ALA A 19 0.68 -16.56 -5.63
C ALA A 19 -0.11 -15.26 -5.38
N GLN A 20 -0.75 -15.17 -4.22
CA GLN A 20 -1.50 -13.99 -3.82
C GLN A 20 -0.49 -12.85 -3.69
N GLN A 21 -0.53 -11.90 -4.62
CA GLN A 21 0.34 -10.73 -4.62
C GLN A 21 -0.21 -9.74 -3.58
N ASP A 22 0.29 -9.83 -2.35
CA ASP A 22 -0.19 -8.99 -1.25
C ASP A 22 0.59 -7.67 -1.14
N PHE A 23 1.83 -7.65 -1.61
CA PHE A 23 2.72 -6.49 -1.52
C PHE A 23 3.24 -6.04 -2.87
N PHE A 24 3.51 -4.74 -2.92
CA PHE A 24 4.37 -4.11 -3.90
C PHE A 24 5.63 -3.64 -3.20
N ALA A 25 6.79 -3.89 -3.81
CA ALA A 25 8.08 -3.53 -3.25
C ALA A 25 8.87 -2.65 -4.20
N LEU A 26 9.55 -1.66 -3.65
CA LEU A 26 10.67 -0.99 -4.29
C LEU A 26 11.93 -1.80 -4.01
N VAL A 27 12.51 -2.35 -5.07
CA VAL A 27 13.71 -3.19 -4.99
C VAL A 27 14.90 -2.46 -5.60
N GLY A 28 16.08 -2.66 -5.04
CA GLY A 28 17.28 -2.00 -5.52
C GLY A 28 18.57 -2.74 -5.21
N LYS A 29 19.67 -2.01 -5.21
CA LYS A 29 21.02 -2.43 -4.82
C LYS A 29 21.64 -1.38 -3.92
N ASP A 30 22.54 -1.78 -3.04
CA ASP A 30 23.26 -0.88 -2.13
C ASP A 30 24.77 -0.79 -2.40
N THR A 31 25.30 -1.67 -3.27
CA THR A 31 26.74 -1.76 -3.55
C THR A 31 27.02 -1.72 -5.05
N PRO A 32 27.94 -0.88 -5.54
CA PRO A 32 28.78 0.11 -4.82
C PRO A 32 28.06 1.41 -4.46
N SER A 33 26.81 1.61 -4.88
CA SER A 33 25.95 2.74 -4.55
C SER A 33 24.49 2.30 -4.48
N ILE A 34 23.69 3.05 -3.77
CA ILE A 34 22.25 2.81 -3.69
C ILE A 34 21.64 3.11 -5.07
N ILE A 35 21.01 2.11 -5.66
CA ILE A 35 20.30 2.21 -6.94
C ILE A 35 18.94 1.54 -6.77
N PHE A 36 17.88 2.27 -7.06
CA PHE A 36 16.53 1.72 -7.10
C PHE A 36 16.26 1.13 -8.48
N ASN A 37 15.99 -0.16 -8.56
CA ASN A 37 15.93 -0.87 -9.83
C ASN A 37 14.51 -1.00 -10.38
N ASP A 38 13.58 -1.45 -9.55
CA ASP A 38 12.24 -1.80 -10.03
C ASP A 38 11.18 -1.81 -8.91
N PHE A 39 9.93 -1.71 -9.34
CA PHE A 39 8.78 -2.10 -8.54
C PHE A 39 8.40 -3.54 -8.87
N ARG A 40 8.18 -4.34 -7.84
CA ARG A 40 7.78 -5.75 -7.94
C ARG A 40 6.58 -6.07 -7.07
N ALA A 41 5.82 -7.07 -7.54
CA ALA A 41 4.89 -7.77 -6.66
C ALA A 41 5.67 -8.76 -5.77
N ILE A 42 5.27 -8.91 -4.52
CA ILE A 42 5.85 -9.85 -3.55
C ILE A 42 4.74 -10.62 -2.86
N ASP A 43 4.93 -11.92 -2.71
CA ASP A 43 4.08 -12.78 -1.91
C ASP A 43 4.38 -12.53 -0.41
N ALA A 44 3.40 -12.09 0.34
CA ALA A 44 3.52 -11.77 1.75
C ALA A 44 3.75 -12.98 2.67
N THR A 45 3.45 -14.19 2.20
CA THR A 45 3.57 -15.42 3.01
C THR A 45 4.97 -15.98 3.04
N ASN A 46 5.70 -15.82 1.95
CA ASN A 46 7.03 -16.43 1.78
C ASN A 46 8.07 -15.42 1.28
N GLY A 47 7.67 -14.20 0.95
CA GLY A 47 8.54 -13.14 0.45
C GLY A 47 9.06 -13.38 -0.97
N ILE A 48 8.51 -14.35 -1.70
CA ILE A 48 8.97 -14.65 -3.06
C ILE A 48 8.63 -13.49 -3.98
N SER A 49 9.63 -13.03 -4.74
CA SER A 49 9.48 -12.00 -5.76
C SER A 49 8.64 -12.50 -6.92
N GLY A 50 7.59 -11.77 -7.22
CA GLY A 50 6.73 -11.98 -8.37
C GLY A 50 7.12 -11.11 -9.57
N GLU A 51 6.09 -10.65 -10.30
CA GLU A 51 6.23 -9.86 -11.51
C GLU A 51 6.93 -8.52 -11.26
N LYS A 52 7.84 -8.15 -12.18
CA LYS A 52 8.32 -6.76 -12.29
C LYS A 52 7.24 -5.89 -12.89
N ILE A 53 6.81 -4.88 -12.15
CA ILE A 53 5.77 -3.97 -12.58
C ILE A 53 6.35 -2.82 -13.37
N PHE A 54 7.47 -2.27 -12.90
CA PHE A 54 8.16 -1.14 -13.52
C PHE A 54 9.65 -1.23 -13.22
N THR A 55 10.48 -0.75 -14.11
CA THR A 55 11.96 -0.81 -13.98
C THR A 55 12.58 0.52 -14.34
N SER A 56 13.68 0.86 -13.67
CA SER A 56 14.47 2.06 -13.92
C SER A 56 15.13 2.08 -15.32
N ASP A 57 15.17 0.95 -16.02
CA ASP A 57 15.66 0.89 -17.40
C ASP A 57 14.67 1.40 -18.45
N PHE A 58 13.48 1.74 -18.00
CA PHE A 58 12.40 2.18 -18.86
C PHE A 58 12.46 3.68 -19.13
N SER A 59 12.41 4.10 -20.42
CA SER A 59 12.14 5.49 -20.79
C SER A 59 10.63 5.69 -20.85
N ALA A 60 10.10 6.52 -19.96
CA ALA A 60 8.68 6.66 -19.81
C ALA A 60 8.13 7.88 -20.57
N LYS A 61 7.02 7.68 -21.28
CA LYS A 61 6.10 8.78 -21.58
C LYS A 61 5.24 9.00 -20.36
N VAL A 62 5.30 10.20 -19.83
CA VAL A 62 4.61 10.60 -18.61
C VAL A 62 3.56 11.64 -18.99
N PHE A 63 2.32 11.47 -18.56
CA PHE A 63 1.31 12.49 -18.67
C PHE A 63 1.42 13.48 -17.52
N SER A 64 1.73 14.74 -17.82
CA SER A 64 1.76 15.80 -16.82
C SER A 64 0.35 16.33 -16.56
N GLN A 65 -0.10 16.23 -15.33
CA GLN A 65 -1.39 16.75 -14.90
C GLN A 65 -1.47 18.29 -15.07
N THR A 66 -0.41 19.00 -14.70
CA THR A 66 -0.37 20.47 -14.74
C THR A 66 -0.32 21.01 -16.15
N ARG A 67 0.47 20.37 -17.02
CA ARG A 67 0.60 20.78 -18.43
C ARG A 67 -0.50 20.23 -19.32
N ASN A 68 -1.30 19.30 -18.80
CA ASN A 68 -2.33 18.56 -19.54
C ASN A 68 -1.79 17.95 -20.85
N GLY A 69 -0.62 17.34 -20.79
CA GLY A 69 0.07 16.82 -21.96
C GLY A 69 1.17 15.82 -21.62
N SER A 70 1.63 15.09 -22.64
CA SER A 70 2.71 14.12 -22.48
C SER A 70 4.06 14.81 -22.34
N VAL A 71 4.86 14.34 -21.40
CA VAL A 71 6.26 14.72 -21.19
C VAL A 71 7.11 13.48 -21.38
N THR A 72 8.21 13.62 -22.10
CA THR A 72 9.20 12.53 -22.20
C THR A 72 10.24 12.72 -21.11
N GLU A 73 10.41 11.71 -20.27
CA GLU A 73 11.48 11.65 -19.30
C GLU A 73 12.59 10.75 -19.82
N ASP A 74 13.79 11.31 -19.88
CA ASP A 74 14.96 10.62 -20.41
C ASP A 74 15.87 10.15 -19.24
N LYS A 75 16.19 8.85 -19.25
CA LYS A 75 17.11 8.25 -18.28
C LYS A 75 18.57 8.67 -18.46
N SER A 76 18.92 9.27 -19.58
CA SER A 76 20.29 9.71 -19.89
C SER A 76 20.77 10.85 -18.99
N SER A 77 19.88 11.57 -18.34
CA SER A 77 20.19 12.66 -17.42
C SER A 77 19.62 12.38 -16.04
N TYR A 78 20.51 12.22 -15.05
CA TYR A 78 20.15 11.99 -13.64
C TYR A 78 19.15 13.04 -13.09
N ASN A 79 19.20 14.26 -13.59
CA ASN A 79 18.31 15.34 -13.19
C ASN A 79 16.99 15.38 -13.97
N ASN A 80 16.90 14.72 -15.11
CA ASN A 80 15.75 14.83 -16.02
C ASN A 80 14.85 13.59 -16.00
N SER A 81 15.30 12.48 -15.45
CA SER A 81 14.57 11.22 -15.44
C SER A 81 14.04 10.90 -14.04
N GLN A 82 13.22 11.79 -13.50
CA GLN A 82 12.73 11.66 -12.13
C GLN A 82 11.79 10.47 -11.94
N ALA A 83 11.03 10.10 -12.98
CA ALA A 83 10.12 8.95 -12.90
C ALA A 83 10.82 7.62 -12.58
N ILE A 84 12.13 7.51 -12.80
CA ILE A 84 12.90 6.29 -12.52
C ILE A 84 13.76 6.37 -11.26
N ASN A 85 13.80 7.52 -10.59
CA ASN A 85 14.51 7.71 -9.30
C ASN A 85 13.55 7.45 -8.13
N MET A 86 12.93 6.29 -8.14
CA MET A 86 11.92 5.87 -7.17
C MET A 86 12.49 5.84 -5.74
N ALA A 87 11.79 6.37 -4.75
CA ALA A 87 12.29 6.41 -3.38
C ALA A 87 11.26 6.01 -2.32
N THR A 88 10.00 6.32 -2.51
CA THR A 88 8.90 5.95 -1.62
C THR A 88 7.79 5.31 -2.42
N LEU A 89 6.93 4.54 -1.79
CA LEU A 89 5.88 3.81 -2.47
C LEU A 89 4.62 3.73 -1.62
N ALA A 90 3.47 4.06 -2.21
CA ALA A 90 2.17 3.69 -1.70
C ALA A 90 1.35 3.01 -2.80
N TYR A 91 0.38 2.23 -2.40
CA TYR A 91 -0.55 1.59 -3.33
C TYR A 91 -1.95 2.14 -3.10
N ASP A 92 -2.54 2.79 -4.11
CA ASP A 92 -3.93 3.23 -4.03
C ASP A 92 -4.89 2.09 -4.38
N PHE A 93 -6.17 2.27 -4.03
CA PHE A 93 -7.19 1.24 -4.28
C PHE A 93 -7.60 1.11 -5.75
N ASN A 94 -7.02 1.94 -6.65
CA ASN A 94 -7.29 1.95 -8.09
C ASN A 94 -6.20 1.26 -8.91
N ASN A 95 -5.41 0.37 -8.30
CA ASN A 95 -4.26 -0.32 -8.89
C ASN A 95 -3.12 0.63 -9.32
N ASN A 96 -2.96 1.77 -8.66
CA ASN A 96 -1.84 2.64 -8.92
C ASN A 96 -0.78 2.52 -7.82
N LEU A 97 0.47 2.52 -8.25
CA LEU A 97 1.63 2.73 -7.41
C LEU A 97 1.94 4.22 -7.41
N VAL A 98 1.84 4.84 -6.25
CA VAL A 98 2.13 6.26 -6.08
C VAL A 98 3.48 6.37 -5.39
N TYR A 99 4.38 7.16 -5.97
CA TYR A 99 5.74 7.30 -5.47
C TYR A 99 6.29 8.72 -5.63
N MET A 100 7.24 9.05 -4.80
CA MET A 100 8.03 10.26 -4.91
C MET A 100 9.48 9.86 -5.19
N PRO A 101 10.12 10.42 -6.23
CA PRO A 101 11.53 10.19 -6.48
C PRO A 101 12.41 10.82 -5.40
N MET A 102 13.62 10.28 -5.24
CA MET A 102 14.65 10.98 -4.46
C MET A 102 14.92 12.37 -5.01
N PHE A 103 15.14 13.33 -4.14
CA PHE A 103 15.51 14.70 -4.49
C PHE A 103 14.46 15.49 -5.30
N SER A 104 13.22 15.01 -5.33
CA SER A 104 12.14 15.65 -6.07
C SER A 104 10.92 15.94 -5.18
N SER A 105 10.26 17.06 -5.45
CA SER A 105 8.94 17.36 -4.89
C SER A 105 7.80 16.73 -5.68
N ASN A 106 8.06 16.24 -6.88
CA ASN A 106 7.05 15.69 -7.76
C ASN A 106 6.55 14.32 -7.30
N ILE A 107 5.31 14.04 -7.61
CA ILE A 107 4.66 12.77 -7.33
C ILE A 107 4.36 12.09 -8.66
N TYR A 108 4.58 10.81 -8.74
CA TYR A 108 4.27 9.98 -9.88
C TYR A 108 3.24 8.94 -9.52
N VAL A 109 2.29 8.73 -10.41
CA VAL A 109 1.22 7.75 -10.27
C VAL A 109 1.32 6.78 -11.43
N LEU A 110 1.80 5.58 -11.16
CA LEU A 110 1.97 4.50 -12.13
C LEU A 110 0.79 3.53 -12.03
N ASN A 111 0.03 3.39 -13.10
CA ASN A 111 -0.94 2.30 -13.16
C ASN A 111 -0.24 0.95 -13.30
N ALA A 112 -0.39 0.08 -12.31
CA ALA A 112 0.32 -1.20 -12.26
C ALA A 112 -0.06 -2.16 -13.41
N LYS A 113 -1.25 -1.98 -14.03
CA LYS A 113 -1.72 -2.81 -15.14
C LYS A 113 -1.34 -2.23 -16.51
N THR A 114 -1.70 -0.96 -16.78
CA THR A 114 -1.47 -0.35 -18.09
C THR A 114 -0.06 0.20 -18.27
N LYS A 115 0.66 0.40 -17.16
CA LYS A 115 1.99 1.02 -17.09
C LYS A 115 2.00 2.51 -17.47
N ASP A 116 0.82 3.13 -17.56
CA ASP A 116 0.70 4.56 -17.74
C ASP A 116 1.18 5.30 -16.50
N ILE A 117 1.89 6.40 -16.68
CA ILE A 117 2.40 7.23 -15.59
C ILE A 117 1.79 8.62 -15.68
N THR A 118 1.25 9.10 -14.56
CA THR A 118 0.84 10.49 -14.39
C THR A 118 1.84 11.22 -13.49
N LEU A 119 2.33 12.36 -13.95
CA LEU A 119 3.16 13.27 -13.19
C LEU A 119 2.26 14.33 -12.53
N VAL A 120 2.37 14.44 -11.22
CA VAL A 120 1.75 15.47 -10.41
C VAL A 120 2.84 16.44 -9.96
N GLU A 121 3.05 17.50 -10.75
CA GLU A 121 3.96 18.57 -10.38
C GLU A 121 3.35 19.34 -9.20
N ASN A 122 4.15 19.57 -8.18
CA ASN A 122 3.70 20.34 -7.04
C ASN A 122 4.88 21.09 -6.40
N THR A 123 4.54 22.18 -5.68
CA THR A 123 5.48 22.98 -4.91
C THR A 123 5.23 22.87 -3.41
N VAL A 124 4.29 22.03 -2.99
CA VAL A 124 3.93 21.85 -1.59
C VAL A 124 4.99 21.06 -0.86
N ALA A 125 5.49 19.97 -1.49
CA ALA A 125 6.60 19.20 -0.95
C ALA A 125 7.91 20.02 -1.03
N ARG A 126 8.52 20.28 0.12
CA ARG A 126 9.77 21.04 0.24
C ARG A 126 10.95 20.09 0.35
N VAL A 127 11.44 19.62 -0.76
CA VAL A 127 12.59 18.69 -0.83
C VAL A 127 13.84 19.47 -1.26
N THR A 128 14.89 19.40 -0.45
CA THR A 128 16.20 19.99 -0.72
C THR A 128 17.22 18.86 -0.97
N SER A 129 17.86 18.86 -2.12
CA SER A 129 18.67 17.72 -2.60
C SER A 129 19.83 17.34 -1.67
N CYS A 130 20.42 18.28 -0.96
CA CYS A 130 21.55 18.02 -0.05
C CYS A 130 21.11 17.87 1.43
N ASP A 131 19.81 17.93 1.71
CA ASP A 131 19.29 17.85 3.08
C ASP A 131 18.45 16.59 3.29
N ILE A 132 19.05 15.58 3.88
CA ILE A 132 18.39 14.31 4.20
C ILE A 132 17.15 14.49 5.09
N ASN A 133 17.07 15.55 5.89
CA ASN A 133 15.92 15.82 6.74
C ASN A 133 14.65 16.06 5.92
N SER A 134 14.80 16.72 4.76
CA SER A 134 13.69 17.11 3.90
C SER A 134 13.16 16.00 2.99
N HIS A 135 13.91 14.91 2.83
CA HIS A 135 13.53 13.84 1.90
C HIS A 135 12.28 13.09 2.40
N MET A 136 11.31 12.93 1.50
CA MET A 136 10.18 12.04 1.74
C MET A 136 10.68 10.59 1.66
N THR A 137 10.60 9.88 2.78
CA THR A 137 11.13 8.51 2.91
C THR A 137 10.08 7.52 3.36
N ARG A 138 8.86 7.98 3.63
CA ARG A 138 7.76 7.15 4.14
C ARG A 138 6.49 7.55 3.45
N MET A 139 5.79 6.58 2.89
CA MET A 139 4.52 6.82 2.22
C MET A 139 3.57 5.64 2.45
N ALA A 140 2.31 5.94 2.73
CA ALA A 140 1.27 4.92 2.86
C ALA A 140 -0.08 5.48 2.46
N THR A 141 -0.98 4.59 2.05
CA THR A 141 -2.39 4.92 1.85
C THR A 141 -3.10 4.84 3.21
N GLY A 142 -3.77 5.92 3.58
CA GLY A 142 -4.56 6.00 4.80
C GLY A 142 -5.90 5.28 4.69
N TYR A 143 -6.52 4.99 5.83
CA TYR A 143 -7.83 4.32 5.89
C TYR A 143 -8.95 5.12 5.19
N ASP A 144 -8.75 6.41 5.01
CA ASP A 144 -9.65 7.31 4.25
C ASP A 144 -9.44 7.27 2.73
N GLY A 145 -8.49 6.45 2.25
CA GLY A 145 -8.14 6.30 0.84
C GLY A 145 -7.21 7.38 0.29
N ASN A 146 -6.87 8.41 1.07
CA ASN A 146 -5.85 9.37 0.68
C ASN A 146 -4.45 8.79 0.94
N ILE A 147 -3.46 9.30 0.20
CA ILE A 147 -2.06 8.90 0.39
C ILE A 147 -1.38 9.94 1.27
N TYR A 148 -0.50 9.46 2.12
CA TYR A 148 0.23 10.29 3.07
C TYR A 148 1.73 10.05 2.93
N ALA A 149 2.52 11.13 3.06
CA ALA A 149 3.97 11.09 3.02
C ALA A 149 4.58 11.92 4.15
N ILE A 150 5.64 11.39 4.75
CA ILE A 150 6.36 12.05 5.86
C ILE A 150 7.85 12.12 5.49
N ASN A 151 8.47 13.29 5.65
CA ASN A 151 9.90 13.42 5.50
C ASN A 151 10.67 12.87 6.74
N ASN A 152 11.98 12.68 6.60
CA ASN A 152 12.79 12.10 7.66
C ASN A 152 12.67 12.82 9.00
N ALA A 153 12.70 14.13 9.01
CA ALA A 153 12.67 14.92 10.23
C ALA A 153 11.26 15.17 10.78
N GLY A 154 10.20 14.70 10.09
CA GLY A 154 8.82 14.98 10.49
C GLY A 154 8.40 16.45 10.35
N THR A 155 9.22 17.26 9.68
CA THR A 155 8.94 18.71 9.47
C THR A 155 7.91 18.96 8.39
N GLN A 156 7.51 17.91 7.66
CA GLN A 156 6.45 17.95 6.68
C GLN A 156 5.68 16.63 6.64
N PHE A 157 4.37 16.73 6.78
CA PHE A 157 3.41 15.66 6.64
C PHE A 157 2.44 16.02 5.52
N LEU A 158 2.50 15.31 4.41
CA LEU A 158 1.69 15.56 3.23
C LEU A 158 0.50 14.63 3.17
N GLN A 159 -0.62 15.15 2.66
CA GLN A 159 -1.76 14.39 2.20
C GLN A 159 -1.91 14.58 0.69
N ILE A 160 -1.99 13.49 -0.04
CA ILE A 160 -2.24 13.46 -1.49
C ILE A 160 -3.63 12.85 -1.68
N SER A 161 -4.57 13.67 -2.13
CA SER A 161 -5.96 13.27 -2.36
C SER A 161 -6.31 13.38 -3.83
N LYS A 162 -7.22 12.53 -4.29
CA LYS A 162 -7.75 12.59 -5.64
C LYS A 162 -9.07 13.34 -5.62
N LYS A 163 -9.18 14.41 -6.43
CA LYS A 163 -10.41 15.19 -6.64
C LYS A 163 -10.80 15.08 -8.11
N GLY A 164 -11.84 14.30 -8.40
CA GLY A 164 -12.15 13.92 -9.78
C GLY A 164 -10.97 13.19 -10.43
N ASN A 165 -10.45 13.70 -11.53
CA ASN A 165 -9.30 13.12 -12.22
C ASN A 165 -7.96 13.75 -11.83
N GLN A 166 -7.92 14.64 -10.85
CA GLN A 166 -6.71 15.36 -10.46
C GLN A 166 -6.26 14.98 -9.06
N TYR A 167 -4.95 14.90 -8.87
CA TYR A 167 -4.34 14.77 -7.55
C TYR A 167 -4.05 16.15 -6.96
N VAL A 168 -4.36 16.32 -5.70
CA VAL A 168 -4.14 17.55 -4.92
C VAL A 168 -3.27 17.21 -3.73
N VAL A 169 -2.25 18.04 -3.49
CA VAL A 169 -1.30 17.86 -2.39
C VAL A 169 -1.56 18.94 -1.35
N ASN A 170 -1.71 18.52 -0.10
CA ASN A 170 -1.86 19.40 1.06
C ASN A 170 -0.72 19.15 2.05
N ASP A 171 -0.17 20.20 2.64
CA ASP A 171 0.73 20.11 3.78
C ASP A 171 -0.09 20.17 5.08
N LEU A 172 -0.10 19.07 5.83
CA LEU A 172 -0.82 18.99 7.10
C LEU A 172 -0.05 19.61 8.25
N GLY A 173 1.26 19.85 8.09
CA GLY A 173 2.10 20.50 9.06
C GLY A 173 3.25 19.64 9.58
N ILE A 174 3.74 20.00 10.76
CA ILE A 174 4.91 19.43 11.42
C ILE A 174 4.48 18.37 12.44
N ILE A 175 5.06 17.20 12.38
CA ILE A 175 4.88 16.18 13.41
C ILE A 175 5.82 16.48 14.57
N LYS A 176 5.27 16.58 15.77
CA LYS A 176 6.01 16.83 17.01
C LYS A 176 6.15 15.55 17.83
N ASP A 177 7.25 15.44 18.55
CA ASP A 177 7.39 14.38 19.54
C ASP A 177 6.32 14.51 20.65
N ASP A 178 5.74 13.40 21.06
CA ASP A 178 4.96 13.32 22.28
C ASP A 178 5.86 13.50 23.50
N ALA A 179 5.38 14.18 24.54
CA ALA A 179 6.16 14.44 25.75
C ALA A 179 6.63 13.15 26.46
N SER A 180 5.92 12.03 26.25
CA SER A 180 6.25 10.73 26.84
C SER A 180 7.43 10.02 26.15
N ASN A 181 7.89 10.48 24.98
CA ASN A 181 8.96 9.81 24.22
C ASN A 181 10.31 9.80 24.93
N GLY A 182 10.57 10.71 25.84
CA GLY A 182 11.84 10.83 26.55
C GLY A 182 13.02 11.03 25.58
N LYS A 183 13.98 10.11 25.59
CA LYS A 183 15.14 10.13 24.68
C LYS A 183 14.84 9.64 23.26
N ASN A 184 13.71 8.98 23.05
CA ASN A 184 13.36 8.38 21.77
C ASN A 184 12.59 9.39 20.90
N SER A 185 13.30 10.28 20.25
CA SER A 185 12.72 11.31 19.40
C SER A 185 12.46 10.80 17.99
N PHE A 186 11.30 11.12 17.44
CA PHE A 186 10.95 10.86 16.04
C PHE A 186 11.78 11.71 15.08
N THR A 187 12.14 12.92 15.49
CA THR A 187 12.83 13.91 14.63
C THR A 187 14.36 13.79 14.65
N LYS A 188 14.93 12.88 15.45
CA LYS A 188 16.38 12.66 15.53
C LYS A 188 16.85 11.52 14.63
N ILE A 189 18.03 11.72 14.02
CA ILE A 189 18.64 10.76 13.09
C ILE A 189 18.77 9.37 13.73
N GLU A 190 19.29 9.31 14.97
CA GLU A 190 19.65 8.06 15.65
C GLU A 190 18.43 7.21 16.07
N THR A 191 17.24 7.80 16.05
CA THR A 191 16.04 7.11 16.52
C THR A 191 14.90 7.06 15.52
N GLY A 192 14.67 8.15 14.76
CA GLY A 192 13.47 8.33 13.96
C GLY A 192 13.67 8.23 12.46
N PHE A 193 14.89 8.38 11.94
CA PHE A 193 15.11 8.49 10.50
C PHE A 193 15.03 7.17 9.74
N GLY A 194 14.79 7.31 8.43
CA GLY A 194 14.64 6.20 7.51
C GLY A 194 13.42 5.34 7.80
N GLY A 195 13.42 4.16 7.22
CA GLY A 195 12.32 3.24 7.39
C GLY A 195 11.10 3.57 6.54
N ASP A 196 9.98 3.08 6.97
CA ASP A 196 8.74 3.14 6.22
C ASP A 196 7.53 3.30 7.16
N MET A 197 6.32 3.44 6.61
CA MET A 197 5.11 3.57 7.41
C MET A 197 3.93 2.77 6.86
N ILE A 198 3.04 2.39 7.77
CA ILE A 198 1.74 1.80 7.48
C ILE A 198 0.63 2.61 8.11
N ALA A 199 -0.59 2.48 7.60
CA ALA A 199 -1.79 3.05 8.21
C ALA A 199 -2.51 2.00 9.08
N ASP A 200 -3.21 2.48 10.14
CA ASP A 200 -4.17 1.68 10.87
C ASP A 200 -5.63 2.06 10.51
N ALA A 201 -6.56 1.21 10.94
CA ALA A 201 -7.99 1.44 10.71
C ALA A 201 -8.58 2.59 11.54
N ASP A 202 -7.80 3.17 12.46
CA ASP A 202 -8.20 4.30 13.31
C ASP A 202 -7.71 5.65 12.77
N HIS A 203 -7.28 5.69 11.48
CA HIS A 203 -6.73 6.87 10.81
C HIS A 203 -5.41 7.40 11.39
N ASN A 204 -4.62 6.54 12.01
CA ASN A 204 -3.25 6.86 12.42
C ASN A 204 -2.26 6.08 11.56
N PHE A 205 -0.96 6.40 11.73
CA PHE A 205 0.11 5.69 11.05
C PHE A 205 1.08 5.12 12.08
N TYR A 206 1.74 4.03 11.72
CA TYR A 206 2.90 3.51 12.43
C TYR A 206 4.12 3.68 11.54
N VAL A 207 5.12 4.37 12.04
CA VAL A 207 6.44 4.51 11.39
C VAL A 207 7.40 3.54 12.03
N PHE A 208 8.03 2.73 11.20
CA PHE A 208 9.10 1.81 11.55
C PHE A 208 10.42 2.42 11.08
N SER A 209 11.19 3.04 11.99
CA SER A 209 12.45 3.68 11.61
C SER A 209 13.49 2.66 11.15
N ALA A 210 14.52 3.10 10.42
CA ALA A 210 15.59 2.23 9.96
C ALA A 210 16.29 1.46 11.11
N TYR A 211 16.25 2.00 12.32
CA TYR A 211 16.83 1.40 13.54
C TYR A 211 15.87 0.47 14.30
N GLY A 212 14.68 0.19 13.72
CA GLY A 212 13.66 -0.66 14.33
C GLY A 212 12.88 -0.01 15.47
N ASN A 213 12.95 1.30 15.63
CA ASN A 213 12.07 2.01 16.54
C ASN A 213 10.69 2.20 15.89
N VAL A 214 9.65 2.07 16.68
CA VAL A 214 8.26 2.19 16.23
C VAL A 214 7.63 3.41 16.86
N PHE A 215 7.06 4.28 16.01
CA PHE A 215 6.31 5.46 16.43
C PHE A 215 4.89 5.39 15.88
N LYS A 216 3.91 5.68 16.73
CA LYS A 216 2.52 5.91 16.28
C LYS A 216 2.33 7.39 16.02
N ILE A 217 1.95 7.73 14.78
CA ILE A 217 1.64 9.09 14.38
C ILE A 217 0.14 9.32 14.59
N LEU A 218 -0.19 10.16 15.56
CA LEU A 218 -1.54 10.59 15.84
C LEU A 218 -1.89 11.71 14.85
N THR A 219 -2.57 11.37 13.78
CA THR A 219 -2.77 12.25 12.62
C THR A 219 -3.50 13.55 12.96
N LYS A 220 -4.53 13.48 13.82
CA LYS A 220 -5.29 14.67 14.24
C LYS A 220 -4.47 15.63 15.10
N GLU A 221 -3.53 15.11 15.86
CA GLU A 221 -2.73 15.89 16.82
C GLU A 221 -1.37 16.29 16.24
N LEU A 222 -0.98 15.72 15.10
CA LEU A 222 0.35 15.84 14.49
C LEU A 222 1.45 15.49 15.49
N LYS A 223 1.28 14.38 16.21
CA LYS A 223 2.22 13.90 17.22
C LYS A 223 2.74 12.51 16.90
N ALA A 224 4.03 12.31 17.11
CA ALA A 224 4.69 11.01 17.10
C ALA A 224 4.86 10.50 18.53
N LYS A 225 4.18 9.40 18.86
CA LYS A 225 4.31 8.72 20.15
C LYS A 225 5.19 7.49 19.97
N PHE A 226 6.29 7.39 20.73
CA PHE A 226 7.13 6.22 20.75
C PHE A 226 6.37 5.02 21.33
N VAL A 227 6.32 3.93 20.59
CA VAL A 227 5.67 2.68 20.98
C VAL A 227 6.67 1.71 21.58
N GLY A 228 7.87 1.62 21.00
CA GLY A 228 8.91 0.71 21.44
C GLY A 228 9.92 0.42 20.32
N LYS A 229 10.76 -0.58 20.56
CA LYS A 229 11.74 -1.07 19.58
C LYS A 229 11.40 -2.52 19.21
N ILE A 230 11.49 -2.85 17.93
CA ILE A 230 11.28 -4.22 17.46
C ILE A 230 12.36 -5.13 18.05
N SER A 231 11.93 -6.28 18.54
CA SER A 231 12.78 -7.37 19.01
C SER A 231 12.65 -8.60 18.12
N GLY A 232 13.65 -9.49 18.12
CA GLY A 232 13.64 -10.70 17.30
C GLY A 232 14.15 -10.50 15.85
N ILE A 233 14.68 -9.31 15.51
CA ILE A 233 15.41 -9.06 14.27
C ILE A 233 16.92 -9.05 14.52
N PRO A 234 17.78 -9.34 13.52
CA PRO A 234 19.23 -9.22 13.64
C PRO A 234 19.67 -7.79 14.05
N GLU A 235 20.78 -7.67 14.77
CA GLU A 235 21.27 -6.37 15.28
C GLU A 235 21.53 -5.35 14.18
N ASN A 236 21.99 -5.80 13.02
CA ASN A 236 22.31 -4.97 11.86
C ASN A 236 21.13 -4.86 10.85
N TYR A 237 19.93 -5.29 11.25
CA TYR A 237 18.76 -5.20 10.40
C TYR A 237 18.34 -3.74 10.23
N SER A 238 18.28 -3.27 8.99
CA SER A 238 17.72 -1.96 8.67
C SER A 238 16.30 -2.15 8.17
N VAL A 239 15.33 -1.61 8.89
CA VAL A 239 13.94 -1.59 8.41
C VAL A 239 13.83 -0.51 7.33
N ASN A 240 13.42 -0.90 6.12
CA ASN A 240 13.28 0.02 5.01
C ASN A 240 11.91 -0.08 4.33
N GLY A 241 11.27 -1.24 4.36
CA GLY A 241 9.91 -1.41 3.87
C GLY A 241 9.00 -1.94 4.99
N SER A 242 7.76 -1.51 5.01
CA SER A 242 6.71 -2.02 5.89
C SER A 242 5.36 -2.06 5.18
N ALA A 243 4.61 -3.13 5.37
CA ALA A 243 3.28 -3.29 4.80
C ALA A 243 2.40 -4.15 5.70
N VAL A 244 1.11 -4.13 5.46
CA VAL A 244 0.14 -4.99 6.16
C VAL A 244 -0.34 -6.08 5.21
N ASN A 245 -0.30 -7.34 5.65
CA ASN A 245 -0.77 -8.45 4.84
C ASN A 245 -2.30 -8.63 4.93
N ALA A 246 -2.84 -9.54 4.13
CA ALA A 246 -4.28 -9.84 4.10
C ALA A 246 -4.87 -10.34 5.43
N LYS A 247 -4.03 -10.72 6.40
CA LYS A 247 -4.44 -11.14 7.74
C LYS A 247 -4.42 -9.98 8.75
N GLY A 248 -4.02 -8.78 8.32
CA GLY A 248 -3.86 -7.61 9.18
C GLY A 248 -2.54 -7.58 9.96
N ASN A 249 -1.60 -8.49 9.66
CA ASN A 249 -0.29 -8.54 10.30
C ASN A 249 0.69 -7.62 9.58
N VAL A 250 1.54 -6.97 10.36
CA VAL A 250 2.58 -6.10 9.81
C VAL A 250 3.77 -6.92 9.35
N VAL A 251 4.28 -6.63 8.17
CA VAL A 251 5.49 -7.24 7.63
C VAL A 251 6.52 -6.15 7.38
N ILE A 252 7.76 -6.39 7.78
CA ILE A 252 8.90 -5.49 7.53
C ILE A 252 9.94 -6.16 6.65
N ALA A 253 10.65 -5.34 5.88
CA ALA A 253 11.70 -5.74 4.97
C ALA A 253 12.93 -4.84 5.08
N SER A 254 14.05 -5.31 4.55
CA SER A 254 15.35 -4.64 4.68
C SER A 254 15.99 -4.35 3.33
N ALA A 255 16.62 -3.18 3.22
CA ALA A 255 17.51 -2.84 2.12
C ALA A 255 18.84 -3.62 2.14
N LYS A 256 19.10 -4.41 3.17
CA LYS A 256 20.34 -5.20 3.32
C LYS A 256 20.25 -6.61 2.72
N GLY A 257 19.17 -6.93 2.00
CA GLY A 257 18.97 -8.28 1.46
C GLY A 257 18.73 -9.34 2.53
N ALA A 258 18.21 -8.92 3.69
CA ALA A 258 17.89 -9.81 4.81
C ALA A 258 16.46 -10.36 4.69
N PRO A 259 16.13 -11.46 5.39
CA PRO A 259 14.78 -12.00 5.42
C PRO A 259 13.72 -10.98 5.84
N MET A 260 12.48 -11.20 5.43
CA MET A 260 11.33 -10.43 5.91
C MET A 260 10.86 -10.97 7.26
N TYR A 261 10.24 -10.11 8.06
CA TYR A 261 9.71 -10.46 9.37
C TYR A 261 8.28 -9.98 9.53
N GLU A 262 7.43 -10.82 10.13
CA GLU A 262 6.13 -10.42 10.64
C GLU A 262 6.30 -9.85 12.05
N VAL A 263 5.71 -8.70 12.33
CA VAL A 263 5.80 -7.98 13.60
C VAL A 263 4.43 -7.91 14.25
N ASP A 264 4.34 -8.38 15.49
CA ASP A 264 3.18 -8.15 16.34
C ASP A 264 3.22 -6.72 16.90
N LEU A 265 2.25 -5.89 16.55
CA LEU A 265 2.20 -4.48 16.99
C LEU A 265 1.99 -4.30 18.50
N ASN A 266 1.46 -5.31 19.22
CA ASN A 266 1.21 -5.20 20.65
C ASN A 266 2.48 -5.50 21.47
N THR A 267 3.29 -6.46 20.99
CA THR A 267 4.50 -6.91 21.69
C THR A 267 5.79 -6.43 21.06
N LEU A 268 5.75 -5.95 19.82
CA LEU A 268 6.87 -5.62 18.94
C LEU A 268 7.86 -6.78 18.77
N GLN A 269 7.38 -8.00 18.91
CA GLN A 269 8.12 -9.22 18.60
C GLN A 269 8.06 -9.48 17.10
N ALA A 270 9.22 -9.71 16.48
CA ALA A 270 9.34 -10.08 15.08
C ALA A 270 9.59 -11.58 14.95
N LYS A 271 8.94 -12.17 13.95
CA LYS A 271 9.12 -13.56 13.54
C LYS A 271 9.47 -13.60 12.06
N GLN A 272 10.55 -14.28 11.70
CA GLN A 272 10.95 -14.44 10.31
C GLN A 272 9.86 -15.16 9.52
N ILE A 273 9.59 -14.67 8.30
CA ILE A 273 8.70 -15.29 7.31
C ILE A 273 9.50 -15.62 6.05
N GLY A 274 9.18 -16.75 5.44
CA GLY A 274 9.91 -17.25 4.25
C GLY A 274 11.35 -17.66 4.56
N GLY A 275 12.08 -17.94 3.48
CA GLY A 275 13.50 -18.27 3.52
C GLY A 275 14.39 -17.02 3.46
N GLU A 276 15.69 -17.24 3.30
CA GLU A 276 16.61 -16.16 3.00
C GLU A 276 16.29 -15.54 1.64
N GLN A 277 16.21 -14.22 1.61
CA GLN A 277 15.93 -13.46 0.41
C GLN A 277 17.13 -12.57 0.11
N ASN A 278 17.54 -12.56 -1.15
CA ASN A 278 18.61 -11.68 -1.62
C ASN A 278 18.06 -10.37 -2.23
N LEU A 279 16.83 -10.01 -1.88
CA LEU A 279 16.23 -8.77 -2.36
C LEU A 279 16.52 -7.62 -1.40
N HIS A 280 17.11 -6.57 -1.93
CA HIS A 280 17.27 -5.29 -1.25
C HIS A 280 15.96 -4.50 -1.39
N ILE A 281 15.13 -4.54 -0.35
CA ILE A 281 13.80 -3.91 -0.35
C ILE A 281 13.89 -2.58 0.36
N TYR A 282 13.62 -1.50 -0.37
CA TYR A 282 13.73 -0.13 0.10
C TYR A 282 12.40 0.48 0.54
N ASP A 283 11.28 -0.11 0.09
CA ASP A 283 9.93 0.31 0.46
C ASP A 283 8.95 -0.81 0.17
N LEU A 284 7.84 -0.86 0.91
CA LEU A 284 6.74 -1.79 0.71
C LEU A 284 5.41 -1.05 0.71
N ALA A 285 4.48 -1.50 -0.12
CA ALA A 285 3.12 -1.00 -0.13
C ALA A 285 2.10 -2.14 -0.20
N SER A 286 0.96 -1.96 0.45
CA SER A 286 -0.18 -2.87 0.40
C SER A 286 -1.50 -2.12 0.46
N LYS A 287 -2.60 -2.85 0.27
CA LYS A 287 -3.97 -2.33 0.37
C LYS A 287 -4.63 -2.58 1.73
N TYR A 288 -3.90 -3.16 2.68
CA TYR A 288 -4.43 -3.56 3.97
C TYR A 288 -4.01 -2.59 5.08
N PHE A 289 -4.75 -2.60 6.18
CA PHE A 289 -4.55 -1.72 7.31
C PHE A 289 -4.29 -2.51 8.59
N ALA A 290 -3.41 -1.99 9.44
CA ALA A 290 -3.22 -2.56 10.75
C ALA A 290 -4.48 -2.35 11.63
N ASN A 291 -4.73 -3.29 12.54
CA ASN A 291 -5.90 -3.26 13.44
C ASN A 291 -7.26 -3.18 12.73
N ASP A 292 -7.33 -3.53 11.45
CA ASP A 292 -8.60 -3.59 10.74
C ASP A 292 -9.38 -4.85 11.15
N LYS A 293 -10.35 -4.66 12.03
CA LYS A 293 -11.23 -5.75 12.51
C LYS A 293 -12.05 -6.38 11.39
N ALA A 294 -12.27 -5.65 10.29
CA ALA A 294 -12.95 -6.20 9.12
C ALA A 294 -12.09 -7.26 8.41
N VAL A 295 -10.78 -7.07 8.37
CA VAL A 295 -9.83 -8.05 7.81
C VAL A 295 -9.79 -9.32 8.65
N SER A 296 -9.80 -9.20 9.98
CA SER A 296 -9.78 -10.37 10.88
C SER A 296 -11.04 -11.24 10.78
N ASN A 297 -12.13 -10.69 10.27
CA ASN A 297 -13.41 -11.41 10.02
C ASN A 297 -13.61 -11.79 8.55
N ASN A 298 -12.77 -11.32 7.63
CA ASN A 298 -12.88 -11.66 6.22
C ASN A 298 -12.28 -13.04 5.97
N VAL A 299 -13.15 -14.02 5.87
CA VAL A 299 -12.81 -15.40 5.47
C VAL A 299 -12.33 -15.43 4.01
N PHE A 300 -12.51 -14.35 3.23
CA PHE A 300 -12.23 -14.27 1.80
C PHE A 300 -11.26 -13.11 1.51
N ALA A 301 -9.98 -13.43 1.43
CA ALA A 301 -8.90 -12.47 1.16
C ALA A 301 -8.97 -11.77 -0.22
N ASN A 302 -9.89 -12.21 -1.08
CA ASN A 302 -10.01 -11.76 -2.47
C ASN A 302 -11.37 -11.11 -2.79
N LEU A 303 -12.09 -10.64 -1.76
CA LEU A 303 -13.30 -9.84 -1.92
C LEU A 303 -13.11 -8.50 -1.22
N ASP A 304 -13.23 -7.40 -1.96
CA ASP A 304 -13.03 -6.06 -1.42
C ASP A 304 -13.96 -5.01 -2.07
N ILE A 305 -14.16 -3.91 -1.36
CA ILE A 305 -14.86 -2.71 -1.84
C ILE A 305 -13.99 -1.48 -1.66
N TYR A 306 -14.02 -0.57 -2.65
CA TYR A 306 -13.26 0.68 -2.63
C TYR A 306 -13.88 1.73 -3.57
N PRO A 307 -13.70 3.03 -3.30
CA PRO A 307 -13.06 3.61 -2.11
C PRO A 307 -13.95 3.45 -0.86
N THR A 308 -13.35 3.56 0.33
CA THR A 308 -14.12 3.60 1.59
C THR A 308 -14.55 5.01 1.98
N ARG A 309 -13.89 6.03 1.43
CA ARG A 309 -14.39 7.39 1.36
C ARG A 309 -14.97 7.63 -0.02
N VAL A 310 -16.27 7.85 -0.06
CA VAL A 310 -17.05 7.93 -1.30
C VAL A 310 -17.44 9.38 -1.56
N ASP A 311 -16.79 10.01 -2.51
CA ASP A 311 -17.03 11.38 -2.97
C ASP A 311 -17.69 11.44 -4.37
N GLU A 312 -17.65 10.35 -5.13
CA GLU A 312 -18.23 10.25 -6.47
C GLU A 312 -19.55 9.42 -6.51
N GLN A 313 -20.16 9.19 -5.35
CA GLN A 313 -21.41 8.43 -5.20
C GLN A 313 -21.38 6.99 -5.74
N PHE A 314 -20.20 6.39 -5.89
CA PHE A 314 -20.07 4.97 -6.23
C PHE A 314 -18.94 4.31 -5.48
N ILE A 315 -19.01 3.00 -5.38
CA ILE A 315 -17.92 2.13 -4.93
C ILE A 315 -17.70 1.02 -5.94
N ASN A 316 -16.49 0.51 -6.00
CA ASN A 316 -16.15 -0.67 -6.77
C ASN A 316 -16.19 -1.88 -5.86
N ILE A 317 -16.73 -2.99 -6.37
CA ILE A 317 -16.70 -4.29 -5.73
C ILE A 317 -15.78 -5.16 -6.56
N ASN A 318 -14.77 -5.73 -5.93
CA ASN A 318 -13.85 -6.65 -6.56
C ASN A 318 -13.91 -8.01 -5.85
N VAL A 319 -14.25 -9.05 -6.59
CA VAL A 319 -14.17 -10.44 -6.16
C VAL A 319 -13.17 -11.15 -7.07
N ASN A 320 -12.20 -11.80 -6.48
CA ASN A 320 -11.25 -12.67 -7.17
C ASN A 320 -11.02 -13.93 -6.33
N ASP A 321 -12.10 -14.65 -6.08
CA ASP A 321 -12.10 -15.83 -5.24
C ASP A 321 -12.97 -16.94 -5.87
N LYS A 322 -12.32 -18.04 -6.28
CA LYS A 322 -13.00 -19.18 -6.92
C LYS A 322 -14.00 -19.90 -6.01
N THR A 323 -13.96 -19.65 -4.71
CA THR A 323 -14.92 -20.20 -3.75
C THR A 323 -16.21 -19.41 -3.68
N VAL A 324 -16.18 -18.14 -4.08
CA VAL A 324 -17.36 -17.26 -4.18
C VAL A 324 -18.01 -17.45 -5.54
N LYS A 325 -19.20 -18.05 -5.58
CA LYS A 325 -19.94 -18.36 -6.82
C LYS A 325 -21.40 -17.98 -6.67
N GLY A 326 -22.06 -17.76 -7.81
CA GLY A 326 -23.47 -17.44 -7.85
C GLY A 326 -23.77 -15.98 -7.50
N ASN A 327 -24.91 -15.72 -6.89
CA ASN A 327 -25.31 -14.37 -6.56
C ASN A 327 -24.81 -13.99 -5.17
N ILE A 328 -24.32 -12.77 -5.06
CA ILE A 328 -23.99 -12.13 -3.79
C ILE A 328 -24.95 -10.94 -3.58
N LYS A 329 -25.25 -10.64 -2.35
CA LYS A 329 -26.11 -9.52 -1.97
C LYS A 329 -25.26 -8.43 -1.32
N PHE A 330 -25.24 -7.26 -1.95
CA PHE A 330 -24.63 -6.06 -1.45
C PHE A 330 -25.68 -5.25 -0.66
N ASN A 331 -25.43 -5.01 0.61
CA ASN A 331 -26.31 -4.26 1.50
C ASN A 331 -25.57 -3.07 2.09
N VAL A 332 -26.26 -1.94 2.25
CA VAL A 332 -25.76 -0.77 2.96
C VAL A 332 -26.67 -0.48 4.13
N PHE A 333 -26.08 -0.32 5.31
CA PHE A 333 -26.80 0.02 6.54
C PHE A 333 -26.34 1.38 7.06
N ASP A 334 -27.25 2.16 7.59
CA ASP A 334 -26.93 3.34 8.38
C ASP A 334 -26.40 2.96 9.78
N LEU A 335 -25.98 3.96 10.55
CA LEU A 335 -25.46 3.73 11.90
C LEU A 335 -26.52 3.23 12.91
N SER A 336 -27.80 3.31 12.57
CA SER A 336 -28.89 2.72 13.38
C SER A 336 -29.10 1.23 13.08
N GLY A 337 -28.40 0.70 12.06
CA GLY A 337 -28.58 -0.67 11.57
C GLY A 337 -29.72 -0.83 10.57
N LYS A 338 -30.36 0.24 10.12
CA LYS A 338 -31.39 0.20 9.10
C LYS A 338 -30.75 -0.04 7.73
N ASN A 339 -31.24 -1.01 6.99
CA ASN A 339 -30.85 -1.23 5.60
C ASN A 339 -31.39 -0.09 4.72
N VAL A 340 -30.49 0.66 4.08
CA VAL A 340 -30.81 1.82 3.23
C VAL A 340 -30.62 1.52 1.74
N MET A 341 -29.90 0.44 1.41
CA MET A 341 -29.71 0.00 0.03
C MET A 341 -29.41 -1.50 -0.02
N THR A 342 -29.97 -2.17 -1.04
CA THR A 342 -29.65 -3.56 -1.39
C THR A 342 -29.52 -3.71 -2.88
N GLN A 343 -28.48 -4.44 -3.32
CA GLN A 343 -28.29 -4.81 -4.74
C GLN A 343 -27.79 -6.24 -4.83
N ASN A 344 -28.37 -7.02 -5.76
CA ASN A 344 -27.88 -8.35 -6.10
C ASN A 344 -26.85 -8.25 -7.22
N LEU A 345 -25.76 -8.99 -7.08
CA LEU A 345 -24.64 -9.03 -8.02
C LEU A 345 -24.30 -10.47 -8.33
N SER A 346 -23.90 -10.77 -9.56
CA SER A 346 -23.57 -12.13 -10.00
C SER A 346 -22.07 -12.30 -10.15
N VAL A 347 -21.50 -13.25 -9.42
CA VAL A 347 -20.09 -13.62 -9.50
C VAL A 347 -19.94 -14.78 -10.50
N LYS A 348 -19.18 -14.54 -11.58
CA LYS A 348 -18.89 -15.53 -12.60
C LYS A 348 -17.52 -16.15 -12.36
N GLU A 349 -17.46 -17.45 -12.19
CA GLU A 349 -16.21 -18.22 -12.00
C GLU A 349 -15.28 -17.66 -10.91
N GLY A 350 -15.86 -17.10 -9.85
CA GLY A 350 -15.09 -16.48 -8.76
C GLY A 350 -14.56 -15.10 -9.07
N SER A 351 -15.03 -14.46 -10.13
CA SER A 351 -14.59 -13.12 -10.52
C SER A 351 -15.78 -12.15 -10.66
N LEU A 352 -15.64 -10.98 -10.07
CA LEU A 352 -16.54 -9.85 -10.25
C LEU A 352 -15.72 -8.56 -10.10
N ASN A 353 -15.85 -7.65 -11.05
CA ASN A 353 -15.36 -6.28 -10.92
C ASN A 353 -16.50 -5.37 -11.37
N GLN A 354 -17.19 -4.78 -10.42
CA GLN A 354 -18.40 -4.00 -10.71
C GLN A 354 -18.45 -2.73 -9.86
N GLN A 355 -18.82 -1.65 -10.53
CA GLN A 355 -19.15 -0.38 -9.89
C GLN A 355 -20.60 -0.39 -9.41
N VAL A 356 -20.82 0.03 -8.18
CA VAL A 356 -22.14 0.17 -7.56
C VAL A 356 -22.35 1.61 -7.17
N TYR A 357 -23.41 2.21 -7.72
CA TYR A 357 -23.80 3.60 -7.41
C TYR A 357 -24.60 3.66 -6.12
N LEU A 358 -24.14 4.47 -5.18
CA LEU A 358 -24.77 4.72 -3.90
C LEU A 358 -25.80 5.88 -3.99
N LYS A 359 -26.73 5.75 -4.94
CA LYS A 359 -27.73 6.78 -5.18
C LYS A 359 -28.56 7.05 -3.94
N ASN A 360 -28.80 8.32 -3.66
CA ASN A 360 -29.64 8.83 -2.55
C ASN A 360 -29.08 8.61 -1.14
N LEU A 361 -27.81 8.22 -0.98
CA LEU A 361 -27.18 8.27 0.34
C LEU A 361 -26.74 9.70 0.63
N VAL A 362 -27.12 10.18 1.80
CA VAL A 362 -26.66 11.49 2.29
C VAL A 362 -25.26 11.36 2.89
N THR A 363 -24.55 12.47 3.00
CA THR A 363 -23.26 12.54 3.69
C THR A 363 -23.35 11.88 5.05
N GLY A 364 -22.47 10.90 5.32
CA GLY A 364 -22.49 10.14 6.56
C GLY A 364 -21.70 8.84 6.50
N ALA A 365 -21.61 8.18 7.65
CA ALA A 365 -20.99 6.87 7.77
C ALA A 365 -22.03 5.76 7.61
N TYR A 366 -21.63 4.72 6.85
CA TYR A 366 -22.46 3.54 6.58
C TYR A 366 -21.65 2.27 6.76
N LEU A 367 -22.34 1.15 7.00
CA LEU A 367 -21.77 -0.18 6.98
C LEU A 367 -22.22 -0.89 5.69
N VAL A 368 -21.27 -1.31 4.88
CA VAL A 368 -21.50 -2.20 3.73
C VAL A 368 -21.32 -3.63 4.19
N SER A 369 -22.30 -4.48 3.86
CA SER A 369 -22.23 -5.92 4.08
C SER A 369 -22.50 -6.66 2.77
N ILE A 370 -21.59 -7.57 2.41
CA ILE A 370 -21.77 -8.49 1.28
C ILE A 370 -22.02 -9.88 1.83
N THR A 371 -23.11 -10.52 1.38
CA THR A 371 -23.46 -11.88 1.78
C THR A 371 -23.62 -12.78 0.57
N ASP A 372 -23.40 -14.07 0.73
CA ASP A 372 -23.76 -15.08 -0.28
C ASP A 372 -25.28 -15.39 -0.27
N GLU A 373 -25.70 -16.29 -1.15
CA GLU A 373 -27.11 -16.71 -1.23
C GLU A 373 -27.62 -17.39 0.03
N SER A 374 -26.75 -17.98 0.84
CA SER A 374 -27.11 -18.60 2.12
C SER A 374 -27.26 -17.59 3.26
N GLY A 375 -26.91 -16.31 3.01
CA GLY A 375 -26.89 -15.26 4.02
C GLY A 375 -25.59 -15.20 4.83
N LYS A 376 -24.58 -16.02 4.48
CA LYS A 376 -23.27 -15.96 5.11
C LYS A 376 -22.56 -14.66 4.72
N ILE A 377 -22.05 -13.95 5.72
CA ILE A 377 -21.31 -12.72 5.50
C ILE A 377 -19.96 -13.05 4.85
N LEU A 378 -19.72 -12.43 3.71
CA LEU A 378 -18.46 -12.50 2.97
C LEU A 378 -17.56 -11.28 3.25
N LEU A 379 -18.16 -10.10 3.43
CA LEU A 379 -17.47 -8.85 3.74
C LEU A 379 -18.35 -7.94 4.58
N ASN A 380 -17.76 -7.31 5.59
CA ASN A 380 -18.32 -6.14 6.25
C ASN A 380 -17.28 -5.02 6.23
N LYS A 381 -17.67 -3.84 5.74
CA LYS A 381 -16.75 -2.70 5.65
C LYS A 381 -17.48 -1.39 5.89
N LYS A 382 -16.90 -0.52 6.71
CA LYS A 382 -17.41 0.84 6.92
C LYS A 382 -17.01 1.72 5.75
N ILE A 383 -17.95 2.54 5.27
CA ILE A 383 -17.70 3.58 4.28
C ILE A 383 -18.13 4.94 4.84
N LEU A 384 -17.52 5.99 4.31
CA LEU A 384 -17.88 7.38 4.58
C LEU A 384 -18.30 8.04 3.27
N VAL A 385 -19.57 8.37 3.12
CA VAL A 385 -20.09 9.14 2.00
C VAL A 385 -19.85 10.63 2.28
N THR A 386 -19.23 11.32 1.35
CA THR A 386 -18.96 12.78 1.45
C THR A 386 -19.59 13.49 0.25
N GLU A 387 -19.74 14.80 0.35
CA GLU A 387 -20.21 15.65 -0.75
C GLU A 387 -19.14 15.83 -1.82
#